data_792f32f333b2a31425de48123322cd61
#
_entry.id   792f32f333b2a31425de48123322cd61
#
_cell.length_a   1.000
_cell.length_b   1.000
_cell.length_c   1.000
_cell.angle_alpha   90.00
_cell.angle_beta   90.00
_cell.angle_gamma   90.00
#
_symmetry.space_group_name_H-M   'P 1'
#
loop_
_entity.id
_entity.type
_entity.pdbx_description
1 polymer ?
#
loop_
_entity_poly.entity_id
_entity_poly.type
_entity_poly.pdbx_seq_one_letter_code
_entity_poly.pdbx_strand_id
1 'polypeptide(L)'
;MKDRTVFIQKTIYYITFMLFVMSTIAGWFGITADKTSIKINKTSVEQEITGWGTSACWWSQIAGDSENAEEIAKLLYSEEGLGLNVYRYNVGGGEKDNPNTRLPGNEWRATESFLVYNNETGKYEYDWTQDAAAQKMLDICLDYGCIDTVVLFANSPHYSMTVSGSATGGYEPAQSNLKKECYQDYAEYFLDITEYFIEKGVPVKYISPINEPQWDWGGEWVGQEGCHYEVEEVIEIAKVFAKEIKTRNLDVKLSMAESGQVGDHAMDCIEKLYADEEIASVMGTYAYHSYWTDNNFALKQAFGNYLDINYPDVELEMSEWCELPNSHEINDIEAGLIMARTISEDLACTGANSWTSWVAVNDGMEKSDAMIGANSDCSEYVLGKRYYAMAHYSQFIPVGSHLVDSDMTVADIKAEKVWWKQEIDDEEYDVYVVDNYTNVSCYKTPEGDYVAVIVNQGGEKKVGFNMLAYNMSVYTTDSDSNLENTYNGKGYEKITIGENSITTVVFERMF
;
A
#
# COMPACT_ATOMS: atom_id res chain seq x y z
N MET A 1 -36.95 -51.14 -9.92
CA MET A 1 -35.96 -50.10 -10.31
C MET A 1 -36.53 -49.07 -11.30
N LYS A 2 -37.20 -49.45 -12.36
CA LYS A 2 -37.81 -48.52 -13.35
C LYS A 2 -38.76 -47.49 -12.72
N ASP A 3 -39.63 -47.90 -11.81
CA ASP A 3 -40.62 -47.00 -11.18
C ASP A 3 -39.96 -45.93 -10.26
N ARG A 4 -38.86 -46.26 -9.59
CA ARG A 4 -38.12 -45.33 -8.75
C ARG A 4 -37.41 -44.24 -9.57
N THR A 5 -36.88 -44.60 -10.72
CA THR A 5 -36.22 -43.65 -11.65
C THR A 5 -37.21 -42.68 -12.27
N VAL A 6 -38.38 -43.17 -12.67
CA VAL A 6 -39.48 -42.34 -13.21
C VAL A 6 -40.05 -41.39 -12.13
N PHE A 7 -40.15 -41.86 -10.89
CA PHE A 7 -40.56 -41.00 -9.77
C PHE A 7 -39.56 -39.88 -9.50
N ILE A 8 -38.25 -40.18 -9.46
CA ILE A 8 -37.18 -39.18 -9.25
C ILE A 8 -37.21 -38.17 -10.41
N GLN A 9 -37.30 -38.61 -11.65
CA GLN A 9 -37.36 -37.71 -12.80
C GLN A 9 -38.59 -36.79 -12.77
N LYS A 10 -39.73 -37.27 -12.38
CA LYS A 10 -40.95 -36.45 -12.21
C LYS A 10 -40.78 -35.46 -11.08
N THR A 11 -40.18 -35.86 -9.95
CA THR A 11 -39.94 -34.97 -8.83
C THR A 11 -38.98 -33.84 -9.21
N ILE A 12 -37.88 -34.15 -9.91
CA ILE A 12 -36.95 -33.14 -10.42
C ILE A 12 -37.67 -32.19 -11.39
N TYR A 13 -38.47 -32.70 -12.31
CA TYR A 13 -39.21 -31.87 -13.24
C TYR A 13 -40.19 -30.91 -12.51
N TYR A 14 -40.92 -31.38 -11.50
CA TYR A 14 -41.83 -30.53 -10.73
C TYR A 14 -41.08 -29.49 -9.90
N ILE A 15 -39.92 -29.83 -9.31
CA ILE A 15 -39.08 -28.88 -8.58
C ILE A 15 -38.53 -27.80 -9.53
N THR A 16 -38.01 -28.18 -10.69
CA THR A 16 -37.52 -27.27 -11.72
C THR A 16 -38.62 -26.38 -12.26
N PHE A 17 -39.82 -26.94 -12.52
CA PHE A 17 -40.98 -26.17 -12.95
C PHE A 17 -41.44 -25.17 -11.87
N MET A 18 -41.49 -25.58 -10.58
CA MET A 18 -41.82 -24.69 -9.47
C MET A 18 -40.81 -23.57 -9.32
N LEU A 19 -39.51 -23.86 -9.44
CA LEU A 19 -38.48 -22.86 -9.40
C LEU A 19 -38.57 -21.87 -10.56
N PHE A 20 -38.89 -22.37 -11.75
CA PHE A 20 -39.14 -21.53 -12.95
C PHE A 20 -40.37 -20.63 -12.77
N VAL A 21 -41.49 -21.18 -12.25
CA VAL A 21 -42.70 -20.40 -11.96
C VAL A 21 -42.44 -19.36 -10.86
N MET A 22 -41.70 -19.72 -9.81
CA MET A 22 -41.32 -18.77 -8.75
C MET A 22 -40.42 -17.66 -9.28
N SER A 23 -39.45 -17.97 -10.15
CA SER A 23 -38.60 -16.97 -10.79
C SER A 23 -39.37 -16.04 -11.73
N THR A 24 -40.35 -16.59 -12.46
CA THR A 24 -41.22 -15.82 -13.36
C THR A 24 -42.19 -14.93 -12.59
N ILE A 25 -42.75 -15.43 -11.47
CA ILE A 25 -43.59 -14.65 -10.56
C ILE A 25 -42.78 -13.56 -9.90
N ALA A 26 -41.55 -13.85 -9.41
CA ALA A 26 -40.64 -12.86 -8.85
C ALA A 26 -40.30 -11.76 -9.87
N GLY A 27 -40.06 -12.14 -11.13
CA GLY A 27 -39.88 -11.17 -12.24
C GLY A 27 -41.12 -10.34 -12.52
N TRP A 28 -42.33 -10.94 -12.44
CA TRP A 28 -43.62 -10.27 -12.71
C TRP A 28 -44.01 -9.28 -11.59
N PHE A 29 -43.68 -9.58 -10.35
CA PHE A 29 -43.91 -8.67 -9.21
C PHE A 29 -42.78 -7.66 -8.98
N GLY A 30 -41.79 -7.60 -9.88
CA GLY A 30 -40.67 -6.68 -9.73
C GLY A 30 -39.83 -6.96 -8.48
N ILE A 31 -39.89 -8.22 -7.96
CA ILE A 31 -38.95 -8.69 -6.93
C ILE A 31 -37.58 -8.90 -7.64
N THR A 32 -37.05 -7.83 -8.19
CA THR A 32 -35.63 -7.77 -8.45
C THR A 32 -34.92 -7.87 -7.10
N ALA A 33 -33.92 -8.73 -6.97
CA ALA A 33 -33.02 -8.69 -5.85
C ALA A 33 -32.66 -7.21 -5.60
N ASP A 34 -32.84 -6.75 -4.36
CA ASP A 34 -32.63 -5.34 -4.03
C ASP A 34 -31.18 -5.01 -4.41
N LYS A 35 -31.00 -4.29 -5.53
CA LYS A 35 -29.68 -3.93 -6.07
C LYS A 35 -28.84 -3.08 -5.12
N THR A 36 -29.40 -2.76 -3.96
CA THR A 36 -28.85 -1.92 -2.91
C THR A 36 -28.54 -2.71 -1.63
N SER A 37 -28.31 -4.03 -1.71
CA SER A 37 -27.97 -4.87 -0.57
C SER A 37 -26.54 -5.37 -0.66
N ILE A 38 -25.75 -5.11 0.39
CA ILE A 38 -24.43 -5.69 0.59
C ILE A 38 -24.60 -6.93 1.46
N LYS A 39 -24.14 -8.07 0.97
CA LYS A 39 -24.13 -9.33 1.71
C LYS A 39 -22.70 -9.66 2.14
N ILE A 40 -22.45 -9.59 3.43
CA ILE A 40 -21.18 -9.99 4.02
C ILE A 40 -21.21 -11.51 4.23
N ASN A 41 -20.25 -12.23 3.66
CA ASN A 41 -20.08 -13.65 3.85
C ASN A 41 -19.31 -13.93 5.16
N LYS A 42 -20.04 -14.22 6.23
CA LYS A 42 -19.47 -14.43 7.56
C LYS A 42 -18.68 -15.73 7.72
N THR A 43 -18.62 -16.54 6.68
CA THR A 43 -17.94 -17.84 6.69
C THR A 43 -16.69 -17.86 5.83
N SER A 44 -16.48 -16.86 4.96
CA SER A 44 -15.21 -16.69 4.28
C SER A 44 -14.18 -16.06 5.22
N VAL A 45 -12.95 -16.43 5.06
CA VAL A 45 -11.79 -15.84 5.74
C VAL A 45 -10.71 -15.82 4.69
N GLU A 46 -10.42 -14.64 4.19
CA GLU A 46 -9.35 -14.39 3.23
C GLU A 46 -8.07 -13.96 3.97
N GLN A 47 -7.18 -13.25 3.31
CA GLN A 47 -5.92 -12.82 3.90
C GLN A 47 -6.10 -12.02 5.20
N GLU A 48 -5.12 -12.12 6.07
CA GLU A 48 -4.99 -11.30 7.28
C GLU A 48 -4.40 -9.94 6.94
N ILE A 49 -4.94 -8.88 7.55
CA ILE A 49 -4.37 -7.54 7.49
C ILE A 49 -3.27 -7.44 8.53
N THR A 50 -2.03 -7.23 8.07
CA THR A 50 -0.82 -7.20 8.92
C THR A 50 -0.26 -5.80 9.12
N GLY A 51 -0.68 -4.80 8.31
CA GLY A 51 -0.11 -3.47 8.45
C GLY A 51 -0.81 -2.34 7.70
N TRP A 52 -0.75 -1.18 8.36
CA TRP A 52 -1.08 0.13 7.81
C TRP A 52 0.13 1.04 8.00
N GLY A 53 0.65 1.63 6.94
CA GLY A 53 1.90 2.34 7.02
C GLY A 53 2.01 3.57 6.14
N THR A 54 3.16 4.23 6.32
CA THR A 54 3.63 5.27 5.42
C THR A 54 5.14 5.27 5.33
N SER A 55 5.66 5.62 4.14
CA SER A 55 7.07 5.90 3.97
C SER A 55 7.44 7.23 4.66
N ALA A 56 8.58 7.25 5.32
CA ALA A 56 9.14 8.42 5.97
C ALA A 56 10.00 9.29 5.05
N CYS A 57 10.21 8.84 3.83
CA CYS A 57 10.92 9.54 2.76
C CYS A 57 10.05 10.70 2.24
N TRP A 58 10.45 11.86 2.26
CA TRP A 58 11.66 12.53 2.72
C TRP A 58 11.32 13.45 3.89
N TRP A 59 10.04 13.47 4.27
CA TRP A 59 9.48 14.40 5.24
C TRP A 59 10.11 14.25 6.63
N SER A 60 10.53 13.05 7.01
CA SER A 60 11.09 12.80 8.34
C SER A 60 12.38 13.60 8.60
N GLN A 61 13.21 13.79 7.55
CA GLN A 61 14.44 14.60 7.66
C GLN A 61 14.17 16.11 7.81
N ILE A 62 12.94 16.55 7.53
CA ILE A 62 12.51 17.95 7.72
C ILE A 62 11.67 18.05 9.01
N ALA A 63 10.61 17.23 9.11
CA ALA A 63 9.67 17.28 10.22
C ALA A 63 10.32 16.96 11.57
N GLY A 64 11.36 16.13 11.62
CA GLY A 64 12.06 15.80 12.86
C GLY A 64 12.68 17.01 13.58
N ASP A 65 13.02 18.04 12.83
CA ASP A 65 13.54 19.31 13.39
C ASP A 65 12.47 20.41 13.53
N SER A 66 11.25 20.16 13.02
CA SER A 66 10.13 21.08 13.13
C SER A 66 9.58 21.15 14.56
N GLU A 67 8.98 22.30 14.91
CA GLU A 67 8.20 22.45 16.14
C GLU A 67 6.93 21.59 16.16
N ASN A 68 6.46 21.11 15.01
CA ASN A 68 5.29 20.25 14.86
C ASN A 68 5.63 18.75 14.83
N ALA A 69 6.91 18.35 15.08
CA ALA A 69 7.32 16.94 15.02
C ALA A 69 6.43 16.01 15.87
N GLU A 70 6.17 16.38 17.12
CA GLU A 70 5.32 15.63 18.06
C GLU A 70 3.87 15.55 17.57
N GLU A 71 3.32 16.63 17.01
CA GLU A 71 1.95 16.67 16.54
C GLU A 71 1.77 15.84 15.27
N ILE A 72 2.71 15.91 14.33
CA ILE A 72 2.72 15.07 13.12
C ILE A 72 2.85 13.59 13.51
N ALA A 73 3.76 13.24 14.43
CA ALA A 73 3.90 11.87 14.93
C ALA A 73 2.60 11.37 15.58
N LYS A 74 1.96 12.22 16.40
CA LYS A 74 0.67 11.90 17.03
C LYS A 74 -0.42 11.61 15.99
N LEU A 75 -0.54 12.46 14.97
CA LEU A 75 -1.52 12.28 13.90
C LEU A 75 -1.35 10.96 13.16
N LEU A 76 -0.12 10.50 12.96
CA LEU A 76 0.17 9.30 12.19
C LEU A 76 0.17 8.02 13.04
N TYR A 77 0.83 8.04 14.20
CA TYR A 77 1.22 6.84 14.95
C TYR A 77 0.61 6.71 16.34
N SER A 78 -0.36 7.55 16.72
CA SER A 78 -1.11 7.37 17.96
C SER A 78 -2.47 6.72 17.72
N GLU A 79 -3.06 6.09 18.75
CA GLU A 79 -4.43 5.57 18.72
C GLU A 79 -5.49 6.66 18.49
N GLU A 80 -5.19 7.93 18.83
CA GLU A 80 -6.07 9.08 18.57
C GLU A 80 -5.96 9.60 17.12
N GLY A 81 -4.86 9.26 16.42
CA GLY A 81 -4.60 9.58 15.03
C GLY A 81 -4.93 8.43 14.09
N LEU A 82 -4.07 8.17 13.10
CA LEU A 82 -4.26 7.06 12.15
C LEU A 82 -3.95 5.69 12.77
N GLY A 83 -3.20 5.62 13.87
CA GLY A 83 -2.81 4.35 14.52
C GLY A 83 -1.95 3.46 13.63
N LEU A 84 -1.14 4.05 12.74
CA LEU A 84 -0.28 3.28 11.84
C LEU A 84 0.70 2.42 12.62
N ASN A 85 0.91 1.18 12.18
CA ASN A 85 1.85 0.24 12.83
C ASN A 85 3.10 -0.04 11.99
N VAL A 86 3.15 0.40 10.73
CA VAL A 86 4.30 0.23 9.83
C VAL A 86 4.98 1.58 9.59
N TYR A 87 6.28 1.65 9.85
CA TYR A 87 7.14 2.79 9.54
C TYR A 87 8.19 2.37 8.51
N ARG A 88 8.17 2.94 7.31
CA ARG A 88 9.12 2.64 6.25
C ARG A 88 10.21 3.69 6.21
N TYR A 89 11.34 3.40 6.87
CA TYR A 89 12.49 4.30 7.04
C TYR A 89 13.38 4.31 5.79
N ASN A 90 13.73 5.49 5.29
CA ASN A 90 14.61 5.64 4.14
C ASN A 90 16.10 5.61 4.54
N VAL A 91 16.80 4.58 4.11
CA VAL A 91 18.26 4.52 4.17
C VAL A 91 18.83 5.29 2.98
N GLY A 92 19.25 6.52 3.21
CA GLY A 92 19.64 7.45 2.14
C GLY A 92 20.89 7.05 1.37
N GLY A 93 20.90 7.36 0.09
CA GLY A 93 22.03 7.13 -0.82
C GLY A 93 23.16 8.15 -0.69
N GLY A 94 22.96 9.21 0.11
CA GLY A 94 23.99 10.20 0.46
C GLY A 94 24.14 11.36 -0.53
N GLU A 95 23.14 11.66 -1.35
CA GLU A 95 23.23 12.78 -2.32
C GLU A 95 23.43 14.14 -1.64
N LYS A 96 23.00 14.33 -0.37
CA LYS A 96 23.20 15.57 0.38
C LYS A 96 24.70 15.88 0.62
N ASP A 97 25.49 14.84 0.83
CA ASP A 97 26.94 14.95 1.11
C ASP A 97 27.80 14.61 -0.12
N ASN A 98 27.18 14.26 -1.24
CA ASN A 98 27.90 13.95 -2.44
C ASN A 98 28.47 15.22 -3.09
N PRO A 99 29.82 15.40 -3.18
CA PRO A 99 30.40 16.59 -3.79
C PRO A 99 30.09 16.74 -5.28
N ASN A 100 29.61 15.66 -5.91
CA ASN A 100 29.21 15.62 -7.31
C ASN A 100 27.71 15.37 -7.45
N THR A 101 26.92 15.77 -6.47
CA THR A 101 25.47 15.56 -6.49
C THR A 101 24.82 16.06 -7.78
N ARG A 102 23.86 15.30 -8.27
CA ARG A 102 23.01 15.68 -9.41
C ARG A 102 21.67 16.28 -8.95
N LEU A 103 21.47 16.47 -7.62
CA LEU A 103 20.27 17.07 -7.00
C LEU A 103 20.57 18.43 -6.33
N PRO A 104 21.25 19.38 -6.97
CA PRO A 104 21.63 20.63 -6.32
C PRO A 104 20.38 21.44 -5.95
N GLY A 105 20.31 21.89 -4.69
CA GLY A 105 19.24 22.73 -4.18
C GLY A 105 17.92 22.03 -3.92
N ASN A 106 17.89 20.70 -3.90
CA ASN A 106 16.70 19.93 -3.50
C ASN A 106 16.86 19.38 -2.08
N GLU A 107 16.60 20.23 -1.09
CA GLU A 107 16.76 19.87 0.34
C GLU A 107 15.79 18.80 0.81
N TRP A 108 14.61 18.69 0.19
CA TRP A 108 13.65 17.65 0.51
C TRP A 108 14.06 16.27 0.02
N ARG A 109 14.72 16.18 -1.14
CA ARG A 109 14.99 14.90 -1.82
C ARG A 109 16.44 14.43 -1.77
N ALA A 110 17.36 15.30 -1.33
CA ALA A 110 18.75 14.93 -1.09
C ALA A 110 18.89 14.37 0.33
N THR A 111 19.23 13.10 0.46
CA THR A 111 19.32 12.41 1.75
C THR A 111 20.76 12.35 2.26
N GLU A 112 20.92 12.32 3.57
CA GLU A 112 22.19 11.95 4.22
C GLU A 112 22.40 10.44 4.15
N SER A 113 23.64 9.99 4.36
CA SER A 113 23.99 8.58 4.50
C SER A 113 24.80 8.38 5.77
N PHE A 114 24.67 7.22 6.40
CA PHE A 114 25.52 6.84 7.55
C PHE A 114 26.97 6.57 7.17
N LEU A 115 27.29 6.48 5.86
CA LEU A 115 28.64 6.26 5.36
C LEU A 115 29.21 7.56 4.80
N VAL A 116 30.18 8.16 5.48
CA VAL A 116 30.70 9.50 5.19
C VAL A 116 32.18 9.41 4.80
N TYR A 117 32.60 10.22 3.81
CA TYR A 117 34.00 10.27 3.42
C TYR A 117 34.80 11.10 4.43
N ASN A 118 35.76 10.43 5.12
CA ASN A 118 36.68 11.08 6.04
C ASN A 118 37.92 11.61 5.28
N ASN A 119 38.05 12.93 5.17
CA ASN A 119 39.16 13.58 4.45
C ASN A 119 40.52 13.35 5.10
N GLU A 120 40.58 13.05 6.41
CA GLU A 120 41.84 12.80 7.15
C GLU A 120 42.40 11.41 6.86
N THR A 121 41.50 10.40 6.81
CA THR A 121 41.86 9.00 6.56
C THR A 121 41.84 8.63 5.08
N GLY A 122 41.13 9.41 4.25
CA GLY A 122 40.92 9.14 2.85
C GLY A 122 39.99 7.93 2.59
N LYS A 123 39.12 7.62 3.56
CA LYS A 123 38.20 6.45 3.51
C LYS A 123 36.78 6.85 3.85
N TYR A 124 35.84 6.02 3.47
CA TYR A 124 34.48 6.08 3.99
C TYR A 124 34.43 5.41 5.37
N GLU A 125 33.77 6.06 6.30
CA GLU A 125 33.62 5.62 7.69
C GLU A 125 32.17 5.85 8.14
N TYR A 126 31.67 5.03 9.07
CA TYR A 126 30.33 5.24 9.63
C TYR A 126 30.29 6.44 10.56
N ASP A 127 29.30 7.28 10.34
CA ASP A 127 28.92 8.36 11.26
C ASP A 127 27.42 8.20 11.62
N TRP A 128 27.17 7.61 12.77
CA TRP A 128 25.81 7.34 13.26
C TRP A 128 25.06 8.59 13.72
N THR A 129 25.68 9.77 13.66
CA THR A 129 25.01 11.06 13.90
C THR A 129 24.34 11.63 12.65
N GLN A 130 24.59 11.04 11.50
CA GLN A 130 23.93 11.43 10.25
C GLN A 130 22.42 11.11 10.28
N ASP A 131 21.67 11.77 9.42
CA ASP A 131 20.22 11.66 9.31
C ASP A 131 19.51 11.91 10.66
N ALA A 132 20.04 12.83 11.43
CA ALA A 132 19.65 13.07 12.83
C ALA A 132 18.18 13.45 12.98
N ALA A 133 17.64 14.25 12.06
CA ALA A 133 16.25 14.66 12.09
C ALA A 133 15.30 13.48 11.80
N ALA A 134 15.63 12.62 10.82
CA ALA A 134 14.82 11.44 10.52
C ALA A 134 14.90 10.39 11.64
N GLN A 135 16.08 10.17 12.23
CA GLN A 135 16.22 9.32 13.41
C GLN A 135 15.37 9.82 14.59
N LYS A 136 15.43 11.14 14.87
CA LYS A 136 14.62 11.77 15.91
C LYS A 136 13.12 11.62 15.63
N MET A 137 12.69 11.78 14.35
CA MET A 137 11.30 11.60 13.99
C MET A 137 10.83 10.16 14.22
N LEU A 138 11.66 9.17 13.88
CA LEU A 138 11.38 7.76 14.18
C LEU A 138 11.24 7.53 15.68
N ASP A 139 12.17 8.05 16.50
CA ASP A 139 12.14 7.92 17.96
C ASP A 139 10.82 8.50 18.53
N ILE A 140 10.41 9.70 18.09
CA ILE A 140 9.14 10.33 18.49
C ILE A 140 7.93 9.45 18.09
N CYS A 141 7.93 8.92 16.88
CA CYS A 141 6.84 8.05 16.40
C CYS A 141 6.75 6.76 17.22
N LEU A 142 7.88 6.15 17.56
CA LEU A 142 7.95 4.93 18.40
C LEU A 142 7.40 5.15 19.80
N ASP A 143 7.56 6.34 20.37
CA ASP A 143 7.08 6.67 21.71
C ASP A 143 5.55 6.60 21.86
N TYR A 144 4.79 6.68 20.76
CA TYR A 144 3.32 6.47 20.75
C TYR A 144 2.91 5.00 20.88
N GLY A 145 3.81 4.04 20.62
CA GLY A 145 3.61 2.62 20.87
C GLY A 145 2.76 1.86 19.86
N CYS A 146 2.30 2.49 18.78
CA CYS A 146 1.56 1.79 17.72
C CYS A 146 2.47 1.03 16.74
N ILE A 147 3.72 1.47 16.56
CA ILE A 147 4.66 0.87 15.61
C ILE A 147 5.18 -0.47 16.14
N ASP A 148 4.87 -1.53 15.44
CA ASP A 148 5.42 -2.88 15.69
C ASP A 148 6.28 -3.39 14.54
N THR A 149 6.30 -2.67 13.42
CA THR A 149 7.02 -3.03 12.20
C THR A 149 7.76 -1.81 11.63
N VAL A 150 9.07 -1.90 11.58
CA VAL A 150 9.91 -0.96 10.83
C VAL A 150 10.49 -1.68 9.61
N VAL A 151 10.30 -1.07 8.44
CA VAL A 151 10.92 -1.49 7.18
C VAL A 151 12.06 -0.53 6.88
N LEU A 152 13.29 -1.00 6.82
CA LEU A 152 14.39 -0.20 6.29
C LEU A 152 14.44 -0.39 4.78
N PHE A 153 14.28 0.70 4.01
CA PHE A 153 14.34 0.62 2.55
C PHE A 153 15.34 1.64 1.98
N ALA A 154 15.81 1.41 0.76
CA ALA A 154 16.67 2.34 0.06
C ALA A 154 16.17 2.58 -1.37
N ASN A 155 16.03 3.85 -1.75
CA ASN A 155 15.77 4.22 -3.15
C ASN A 155 16.99 3.92 -4.05
N SER A 156 18.19 3.98 -3.50
CA SER A 156 19.45 3.74 -4.20
C SER A 156 20.52 3.27 -3.24
N PRO A 157 21.53 2.52 -3.70
CA PRO A 157 22.75 2.31 -2.96
C PRO A 157 23.48 3.63 -2.70
N HIS A 158 24.39 3.62 -1.73
CA HIS A 158 25.26 4.77 -1.45
C HIS A 158 26.03 5.19 -2.72
N TYR A 159 26.11 6.51 -2.99
CA TYR A 159 26.68 7.07 -4.24
C TYR A 159 28.08 6.56 -4.56
N SER A 160 28.92 6.23 -3.58
CA SER A 160 30.27 5.73 -3.80
C SER A 160 30.31 4.33 -4.44
N MET A 161 29.26 3.56 -4.26
CA MET A 161 29.11 2.19 -4.78
C MET A 161 28.48 2.18 -6.19
N THR A 162 28.04 3.35 -6.67
CA THR A 162 27.35 3.46 -7.96
C THR A 162 28.30 3.70 -9.13
N VAL A 163 27.90 3.27 -10.32
CA VAL A 163 28.65 3.47 -11.57
C VAL A 163 28.77 4.95 -11.92
N SER A 164 27.70 5.71 -11.74
CA SER A 164 27.66 7.15 -12.05
C SER A 164 28.32 8.02 -10.96
N GLY A 165 28.62 7.47 -9.77
CA GLY A 165 29.05 8.24 -8.62
C GLY A 165 27.93 9.10 -8.01
N SER A 166 26.68 8.80 -8.33
CA SER A 166 25.47 9.45 -7.80
C SER A 166 24.41 8.41 -7.47
N ALA A 167 23.61 8.66 -6.45
CA ALA A 167 22.47 7.83 -6.09
C ALA A 167 21.22 8.11 -6.94
N THR A 168 21.30 8.98 -7.96
CA THR A 168 20.16 9.37 -8.81
C THR A 168 20.04 8.54 -10.11
N GLY A 169 20.63 7.35 -10.14
CA GLY A 169 20.64 6.46 -11.30
C GLY A 169 21.87 6.58 -12.18
N GLY A 170 21.88 5.83 -13.28
CA GLY A 170 22.99 5.74 -14.22
C GLY A 170 23.21 6.99 -15.07
N TYR A 171 24.24 6.96 -15.90
CA TYR A 171 24.49 8.02 -16.91
C TYR A 171 23.45 8.00 -18.02
N GLU A 172 22.97 6.83 -18.37
CA GLU A 172 21.92 6.62 -19.37
C GLU A 172 20.63 6.09 -18.67
N PRO A 173 19.45 6.34 -19.24
CA PRO A 173 18.20 5.72 -18.76
C PRO A 173 18.31 4.20 -18.73
N ALA A 174 17.66 3.55 -17.78
CA ALA A 174 17.67 2.08 -17.61
C ALA A 174 19.07 1.46 -17.53
N GLN A 175 20.06 2.22 -17.09
CA GLN A 175 21.40 1.70 -16.83
C GLN A 175 21.51 1.25 -15.38
N SER A 176 21.85 -0.03 -15.18
CA SER A 176 22.19 -0.54 -13.83
C SER A 176 23.28 0.30 -13.20
N ASN A 177 23.00 0.82 -12.01
CA ASN A 177 23.89 1.81 -11.40
C ASN A 177 24.72 1.26 -10.23
N LEU A 178 24.34 0.17 -9.57
CA LEU A 178 25.17 -0.47 -8.55
C LEU A 178 26.30 -1.25 -9.24
N LYS A 179 27.56 -0.98 -8.85
CA LYS A 179 28.72 -1.74 -9.37
C LYS A 179 28.64 -3.19 -8.90
N LYS A 180 28.84 -4.15 -9.82
CA LYS A 180 28.82 -5.59 -9.50
C LYS A 180 29.79 -5.98 -8.38
N GLU A 181 30.98 -5.40 -8.40
CA GLU A 181 31.99 -5.62 -7.36
C GLU A 181 31.59 -5.07 -5.99
N CYS A 182 30.56 -4.23 -5.91
CA CYS A 182 30.05 -3.64 -4.67
C CYS A 182 28.82 -4.35 -4.10
N TYR A 183 28.32 -5.44 -4.69
CA TYR A 183 27.14 -6.12 -4.18
C TYR A 183 27.31 -6.61 -2.72
N GLN A 184 28.51 -7.15 -2.40
CA GLN A 184 28.84 -7.57 -1.06
C GLN A 184 28.96 -6.37 -0.12
N ASP A 185 29.70 -5.32 -0.53
CA ASP A 185 29.88 -4.09 0.27
C ASP A 185 28.53 -3.41 0.54
N TYR A 186 27.61 -3.45 -0.43
CA TYR A 186 26.27 -2.89 -0.26
C TYR A 186 25.44 -3.67 0.76
N ALA A 187 25.49 -5.01 0.69
CA ALA A 187 24.80 -5.84 1.67
C ALA A 187 25.38 -5.63 3.08
N GLU A 188 26.70 -5.59 3.22
CA GLU A 188 27.36 -5.33 4.50
C GLU A 188 26.97 -3.97 5.06
N TYR A 189 27.03 -2.90 4.24
CA TYR A 189 26.62 -1.54 4.60
C TYR A 189 25.15 -1.49 5.08
N PHE A 190 24.24 -2.09 4.34
CA PHE A 190 22.83 -2.06 4.68
C PHE A 190 22.53 -2.83 5.98
N LEU A 191 23.18 -3.96 6.17
CA LEU A 191 23.01 -4.79 7.37
C LEU A 191 23.71 -4.19 8.60
N ASP A 192 24.80 -3.45 8.44
CA ASP A 192 25.41 -2.70 9.55
C ASP A 192 24.44 -1.62 10.07
N ILE A 193 23.70 -0.95 9.16
CA ILE A 193 22.64 0.01 9.54
C ILE A 193 21.48 -0.73 10.22
N THR A 194 21.12 -1.90 9.71
CA THR A 194 20.07 -2.73 10.29
C THR A 194 20.41 -3.12 11.74
N GLU A 195 21.63 -3.59 11.97
CA GLU A 195 22.12 -3.92 13.32
C GLU A 195 22.12 -2.70 14.25
N TYR A 196 22.55 -1.54 13.75
CA TYR A 196 22.51 -0.28 14.50
C TYR A 196 21.09 0.06 14.99
N PHE A 197 20.08 -0.02 14.14
CA PHE A 197 18.70 0.26 14.54
C PHE A 197 18.14 -0.81 15.49
N ILE A 198 18.46 -2.10 15.28
CA ILE A 198 18.08 -3.18 16.20
C ILE A 198 18.70 -2.96 17.58
N GLU A 199 19.99 -2.59 17.65
CA GLU A 199 20.70 -2.30 18.91
C GLU A 199 20.10 -1.09 19.66
N LYS A 200 19.53 -0.12 18.93
CA LYS A 200 18.73 0.98 19.51
C LYS A 200 17.36 0.53 20.03
N GLY A 201 16.93 -0.69 19.77
CA GLY A 201 15.63 -1.21 20.16
C GLY A 201 14.50 -0.90 19.16
N VAL A 202 14.84 -0.47 17.95
CA VAL A 202 13.85 -0.26 16.86
C VAL A 202 13.35 -1.62 16.38
N PRO A 203 12.02 -1.82 16.23
CA PRO A 203 11.44 -3.11 15.80
C PRO A 203 11.59 -3.32 14.28
N VAL A 204 12.86 -3.42 13.81
CA VAL A 204 13.14 -3.70 12.39
C VAL A 204 12.72 -5.13 12.07
N LYS A 205 11.70 -5.27 11.25
CA LYS A 205 11.16 -6.56 10.82
C LYS A 205 11.58 -6.91 9.40
N TYR A 206 11.58 -5.91 8.54
CA TYR A 206 11.90 -6.08 7.12
C TYR A 206 13.01 -5.14 6.67
N ILE A 207 13.74 -5.58 5.66
CA ILE A 207 14.68 -4.77 4.89
C ILE A 207 14.35 -4.84 3.41
N SER A 208 14.39 -3.71 2.74
CA SER A 208 14.09 -3.56 1.31
C SER A 208 15.20 -2.78 0.62
N PRO A 209 16.28 -3.45 0.18
CA PRO A 209 17.47 -2.79 -0.37
C PRO A 209 17.34 -2.38 -1.83
N ILE A 210 16.25 -2.70 -2.50
CA ILE A 210 15.98 -2.38 -3.91
C ILE A 210 14.61 -1.74 -3.98
N ASN A 211 14.48 -0.65 -4.74
CA ASN A 211 13.24 0.05 -4.99
C ASN A 211 13.04 0.31 -6.47
N GLU A 212 11.87 -0.03 -7.01
CA GLU A 212 11.44 0.21 -8.40
C GLU A 212 12.50 -0.14 -9.45
N PRO A 213 13.03 -1.37 -9.43
CA PRO A 213 14.18 -1.74 -10.27
C PRO A 213 13.95 -1.59 -11.77
N GLN A 214 12.69 -1.69 -12.23
CA GLN A 214 12.34 -1.65 -13.66
C GLN A 214 12.30 -0.24 -14.26
N TRP A 215 12.28 0.83 -13.43
CA TRP A 215 12.20 2.18 -13.95
C TRP A 215 13.51 2.66 -14.59
N ASP A 216 13.38 3.53 -15.55
CA ASP A 216 14.50 4.14 -16.29
C ASP A 216 15.24 5.18 -15.43
N TRP A 217 15.63 4.81 -14.20
CA TRP A 217 16.37 5.71 -13.33
C TRP A 217 17.67 6.18 -13.95
N GLY A 218 17.88 7.52 -13.98
CA GLY A 218 19.11 8.10 -14.51
C GLY A 218 18.91 8.93 -15.76
N GLY A 219 19.94 9.02 -16.60
CA GLY A 219 19.97 9.87 -17.78
C GLY A 219 19.87 11.36 -17.41
N GLU A 220 19.04 12.11 -18.13
CA GLU A 220 18.80 13.54 -17.89
C GLU A 220 17.81 13.80 -16.74
N TRP A 221 16.99 12.80 -16.37
CA TRP A 221 16.05 12.92 -15.26
C TRP A 221 16.73 12.60 -13.93
N VAL A 222 16.78 13.58 -13.05
CA VAL A 222 17.44 13.49 -11.75
C VAL A 222 16.59 14.16 -10.67
N GLY A 223 15.35 13.73 -10.55
CA GLY A 223 14.39 14.31 -9.62
C GLY A 223 14.53 13.81 -8.18
N GLN A 224 15.15 12.65 -7.97
CA GLN A 224 15.32 11.97 -6.68
C GLN A 224 16.40 10.89 -6.75
N GLU A 225 16.69 10.24 -5.63
CA GLU A 225 17.46 9.01 -5.60
C GLU A 225 16.67 7.87 -6.25
N GLY A 226 17.37 6.99 -6.97
CA GLY A 226 16.81 5.82 -7.62
C GLY A 226 17.91 4.99 -8.31
N CYS A 227 17.66 3.70 -8.53
CA CYS A 227 18.63 2.81 -9.16
C CYS A 227 17.92 1.74 -9.98
N HIS A 228 18.22 1.70 -11.27
CA HIS A 228 17.75 0.65 -12.15
C HIS A 228 18.51 -0.66 -11.91
N TYR A 229 17.81 -1.78 -12.00
CA TYR A 229 18.38 -3.12 -11.96
C TYR A 229 17.63 -4.03 -12.94
N GLU A 230 18.37 -4.84 -13.68
CA GLU A 230 17.79 -5.96 -14.40
C GLU A 230 17.29 -7.03 -13.41
N VAL A 231 16.30 -7.82 -13.78
CA VAL A 231 15.73 -8.86 -12.90
C VAL A 231 16.80 -9.82 -12.39
N GLU A 232 17.75 -10.19 -13.25
CA GLU A 232 18.88 -11.06 -12.88
C GLU A 232 19.77 -10.42 -11.80
N GLU A 233 19.96 -9.11 -11.82
CA GLU A 233 20.72 -8.37 -10.81
C GLU A 233 19.95 -8.30 -9.49
N VAL A 234 18.63 -8.12 -9.52
CA VAL A 234 17.78 -8.23 -8.33
C VAL A 234 18.00 -9.56 -7.64
N ILE A 235 18.04 -10.67 -8.38
CA ILE A 235 18.24 -12.01 -7.84
C ILE A 235 19.68 -12.19 -7.32
N GLU A 236 20.70 -11.71 -8.05
CA GLU A 236 22.10 -11.77 -7.59
C GLU A 236 22.28 -11.01 -6.27
N ILE A 237 21.70 -9.81 -6.14
CA ILE A 237 21.75 -9.00 -4.92
C ILE A 237 20.98 -9.68 -3.78
N ALA A 238 19.77 -10.18 -4.04
CA ALA A 238 18.98 -10.90 -3.04
C ALA A 238 19.73 -12.11 -2.46
N LYS A 239 20.51 -12.85 -3.28
CA LYS A 239 21.38 -13.93 -2.82
C LYS A 239 22.46 -13.47 -1.85
N VAL A 240 23.10 -12.34 -2.16
CA VAL A 240 24.12 -11.76 -1.27
C VAL A 240 23.50 -11.40 0.06
N PHE A 241 22.37 -10.70 0.07
CA PHE A 241 21.63 -10.36 1.29
C PHE A 241 21.19 -11.60 2.07
N ALA A 242 20.63 -12.60 1.40
CA ALA A 242 20.19 -13.85 2.03
C ALA A 242 21.34 -14.57 2.77
N LYS A 243 22.49 -14.63 2.13
CA LYS A 243 23.70 -15.21 2.73
C LYS A 243 24.18 -14.42 3.93
N GLU A 244 24.23 -13.09 3.83
CA GLU A 244 24.70 -12.22 4.92
C GLU A 244 23.74 -12.23 6.11
N ILE A 245 22.42 -12.16 5.90
CA ILE A 245 21.41 -12.28 6.96
C ILE A 245 21.63 -13.56 7.76
N LYS A 246 21.82 -14.70 7.07
CA LYS A 246 22.08 -16.00 7.70
C LYS A 246 23.43 -16.03 8.41
N THR A 247 24.47 -15.49 7.80
CA THR A 247 25.82 -15.47 8.36
C THR A 247 25.87 -14.67 9.66
N ARG A 248 25.18 -13.53 9.71
CA ARG A 248 25.04 -12.66 10.89
C ARG A 248 24.00 -13.16 11.89
N ASN A 249 23.18 -14.16 11.50
CA ASN A 249 22.05 -14.67 12.28
C ASN A 249 21.10 -13.55 12.71
N LEU A 250 20.76 -12.65 11.79
CA LEU A 250 19.84 -11.55 12.04
C LEU A 250 18.39 -12.03 11.96
N ASP A 251 17.56 -11.55 12.89
CA ASP A 251 16.11 -11.82 12.91
C ASP A 251 15.37 -10.75 12.10
N VAL A 252 15.71 -10.65 10.83
CA VAL A 252 15.05 -9.77 9.86
C VAL A 252 14.75 -10.54 8.59
N LYS A 253 13.80 -10.08 7.81
CA LYS A 253 13.40 -10.67 6.53
C LYS A 253 13.53 -9.67 5.39
N LEU A 254 13.68 -10.20 4.17
CA LEU A 254 13.60 -9.39 2.96
C LEU A 254 12.14 -9.07 2.63
N SER A 255 11.87 -7.82 2.29
CA SER A 255 10.68 -7.36 1.58
C SER A 255 11.15 -6.91 0.18
N MET A 256 10.83 -7.68 -0.85
CA MET A 256 11.32 -7.47 -2.23
C MET A 256 10.22 -7.90 -3.23
N ALA A 257 10.19 -7.48 -4.51
CA ALA A 257 11.26 -6.69 -5.17
C ALA A 257 10.93 -5.20 -5.30
N GLU A 258 9.86 -4.70 -4.67
CA GLU A 258 9.41 -3.30 -4.80
C GLU A 258 9.16 -2.91 -6.27
N SER A 259 8.53 -3.81 -7.02
CA SER A 259 8.14 -3.51 -8.40
C SER A 259 7.19 -2.33 -8.43
N GLY A 260 7.47 -1.27 -9.21
CA GLY A 260 6.69 -0.03 -9.21
C GLY A 260 5.23 -0.17 -9.69
N GLN A 261 4.88 -1.34 -10.24
CA GLN A 261 3.51 -1.68 -10.64
C GLN A 261 3.31 -3.20 -10.65
N VAL A 262 2.06 -3.64 -10.60
CA VAL A 262 1.72 -5.04 -10.89
C VAL A 262 1.88 -5.33 -12.40
N GLY A 263 2.26 -6.55 -12.77
CA GLY A 263 2.43 -6.98 -14.15
C GLY A 263 3.61 -7.91 -14.34
N ASP A 264 4.12 -8.01 -15.55
CA ASP A 264 5.12 -9.01 -15.97
C ASP A 264 6.40 -8.93 -15.12
N HIS A 265 6.92 -7.71 -14.88
CA HIS A 265 8.12 -7.54 -14.04
C HIS A 265 7.92 -8.08 -12.62
N ALA A 266 6.75 -7.80 -12.01
CA ALA A 266 6.45 -8.30 -10.67
C ALA A 266 6.33 -9.84 -10.67
N MET A 267 5.72 -10.43 -11.70
CA MET A 267 5.62 -11.87 -11.86
C MET A 267 6.99 -12.54 -12.09
N ASP A 268 7.83 -11.95 -12.93
CA ASP A 268 9.19 -12.46 -13.17
C ASP A 268 10.05 -12.42 -11.90
N CYS A 269 9.96 -11.34 -11.12
CA CYS A 269 10.69 -11.23 -9.87
C CYS A 269 10.23 -12.26 -8.84
N ILE A 270 8.92 -12.40 -8.61
CA ILE A 270 8.42 -13.36 -7.63
C ILE A 270 8.78 -14.79 -8.01
N GLU A 271 8.64 -15.16 -9.31
CA GLU A 271 9.01 -16.49 -9.79
C GLU A 271 10.48 -16.82 -9.48
N LYS A 272 11.39 -15.90 -9.79
CA LYS A 272 12.84 -16.14 -9.62
C LYS A 272 13.28 -16.06 -8.15
N LEU A 273 12.70 -15.14 -7.35
CA LEU A 273 13.00 -15.02 -5.92
C LEU A 273 12.62 -16.31 -5.16
N TYR A 274 11.42 -16.82 -5.41
CA TYR A 274 10.93 -18.01 -4.70
C TYR A 274 11.40 -19.34 -5.31
N ALA A 275 11.96 -19.33 -6.53
CA ALA A 275 12.64 -20.49 -7.09
C ALA A 275 13.99 -20.79 -6.43
N ASP A 276 14.60 -19.83 -5.77
CA ASP A 276 15.86 -19.96 -5.06
C ASP A 276 15.61 -20.24 -3.55
N GLU A 277 15.91 -21.44 -3.09
CA GLU A 277 15.66 -21.86 -1.69
C GLU A 277 16.40 -21.01 -0.66
N GLU A 278 17.56 -20.45 -1.00
CA GLU A 278 18.33 -19.61 -0.08
C GLU A 278 17.64 -18.25 0.11
N ILE A 279 17.20 -17.64 -0.98
CA ILE A 279 16.44 -16.39 -0.94
C ILE A 279 15.08 -16.62 -0.27
N ALA A 280 14.30 -17.60 -0.74
CA ALA A 280 12.97 -17.91 -0.22
C ALA A 280 12.95 -18.11 1.30
N SER A 281 14.01 -18.67 1.88
CA SER A 281 14.10 -18.90 3.34
C SER A 281 14.23 -17.64 4.18
N VAL A 282 14.60 -16.51 3.58
CA VAL A 282 14.73 -15.19 4.25
C VAL A 282 13.72 -14.16 3.74
N MET A 283 12.93 -14.49 2.71
CA MET A 283 11.80 -13.64 2.31
C MET A 283 10.78 -13.55 3.45
N GLY A 284 10.25 -12.38 3.67
CA GLY A 284 9.13 -12.12 4.58
C GLY A 284 7.89 -11.80 3.78
N THR A 285 7.97 -10.78 2.95
CA THR A 285 6.88 -10.35 2.08
C THR A 285 7.36 -10.18 0.65
N TYR A 286 6.43 -10.31 -0.31
CA TYR A 286 6.65 -9.82 -1.65
C TYR A 286 6.06 -8.40 -1.75
N ALA A 287 6.92 -7.40 -1.90
CA ALA A 287 6.54 -6.01 -1.99
C ALA A 287 6.35 -5.56 -3.45
N TYR A 288 5.29 -4.82 -3.69
CA TYR A 288 5.00 -4.18 -4.97
C TYR A 288 4.36 -2.81 -4.75
N HIS A 289 4.36 -1.97 -5.79
CA HIS A 289 3.69 -0.68 -5.82
C HIS A 289 2.45 -0.72 -6.72
N SER A 290 1.57 0.24 -6.56
CA SER A 290 0.34 0.34 -7.37
C SER A 290 0.36 1.48 -8.39
N TYR A 291 1.54 2.03 -8.71
CA TYR A 291 1.65 3.08 -9.73
C TYR A 291 1.19 2.58 -11.09
N TRP A 292 0.48 3.44 -11.84
CA TRP A 292 -0.04 3.18 -13.18
C TRP A 292 -1.04 2.04 -13.29
N THR A 293 -1.30 1.32 -12.19
CA THR A 293 -2.28 0.23 -12.10
C THR A 293 -3.36 0.48 -11.04
N ASP A 294 -3.35 1.63 -10.41
CA ASP A 294 -4.25 2.09 -9.36
C ASP A 294 -5.72 2.25 -9.80
N ASN A 295 -6.00 2.22 -11.10
CA ASN A 295 -7.34 2.23 -11.67
C ASN A 295 -7.60 1.06 -12.65
N ASN A 296 -6.77 0.02 -12.59
CA ASN A 296 -6.88 -1.18 -13.41
C ASN A 296 -7.17 -2.42 -12.55
N PHE A 297 -8.40 -2.45 -12.01
CA PHE A 297 -8.82 -3.54 -11.13
C PHE A 297 -8.71 -4.93 -11.81
N ALA A 298 -8.90 -5.01 -13.12
CA ALA A 298 -8.82 -6.28 -13.85
C ALA A 298 -7.38 -6.85 -13.86
N LEU A 299 -6.39 -5.99 -14.00
CA LEU A 299 -4.98 -6.40 -13.92
C LEU A 299 -4.60 -6.80 -12.48
N LYS A 300 -5.03 -6.02 -11.49
CA LYS A 300 -4.84 -6.37 -10.07
C LYS A 300 -5.48 -7.73 -9.74
N GLN A 301 -6.70 -7.98 -10.19
CA GLN A 301 -7.38 -9.26 -9.99
C GLN A 301 -6.66 -10.41 -10.69
N ALA A 302 -6.15 -10.19 -11.91
CA ALA A 302 -5.38 -11.20 -12.63
C ALA A 302 -4.08 -11.54 -11.90
N PHE A 303 -3.39 -10.53 -11.38
CA PHE A 303 -2.20 -10.70 -10.57
C PHE A 303 -2.48 -11.45 -9.26
N GLY A 304 -3.52 -11.06 -8.51
CA GLY A 304 -3.95 -11.77 -7.30
C GLY A 304 -4.28 -13.24 -7.59
N ASN A 305 -5.08 -13.52 -8.62
CA ASN A 305 -5.40 -14.90 -9.01
C ASN A 305 -4.15 -15.71 -9.40
N TYR A 306 -3.17 -15.09 -10.04
CA TYR A 306 -1.90 -15.74 -10.36
C TYR A 306 -1.13 -16.13 -9.08
N LEU A 307 -1.12 -15.23 -8.09
CA LEU A 307 -0.45 -15.48 -6.81
C LEU A 307 -1.17 -16.54 -5.99
N ASP A 308 -2.48 -16.48 -5.87
CA ASP A 308 -3.27 -17.49 -5.15
C ASP A 308 -3.06 -18.90 -5.69
N ILE A 309 -2.86 -19.03 -6.98
CA ILE A 309 -2.63 -20.35 -7.63
C ILE A 309 -1.20 -20.82 -7.47
N ASN A 310 -0.21 -19.95 -7.65
CA ASN A 310 1.20 -20.34 -7.76
C ASN A 310 2.00 -20.11 -6.47
N TYR A 311 1.57 -19.16 -5.62
CA TYR A 311 2.29 -18.70 -4.42
C TYR A 311 1.33 -18.45 -3.25
N PRO A 312 0.44 -19.41 -2.87
CA PRO A 312 -0.64 -19.19 -1.89
C PRO A 312 -0.14 -18.89 -0.47
N ASP A 313 1.11 -19.17 -0.16
CA ASP A 313 1.71 -18.97 1.16
C ASP A 313 2.56 -17.68 1.23
N VAL A 314 2.58 -16.87 0.16
CA VAL A 314 3.36 -15.63 0.10
C VAL A 314 2.54 -14.48 0.63
N GLU A 315 3.05 -13.80 1.65
CA GLU A 315 2.49 -12.53 2.11
C GLU A 315 2.84 -11.41 1.13
N LEU A 316 1.83 -10.60 0.80
CA LEU A 316 1.97 -9.47 -0.11
C LEU A 316 1.93 -8.15 0.64
N GLU A 317 2.80 -7.25 0.26
CA GLU A 317 2.81 -5.88 0.74
C GLU A 317 2.65 -4.90 -0.43
N MET A 318 1.57 -4.12 -0.43
CA MET A 318 1.52 -2.90 -1.25
C MET A 318 2.28 -1.81 -0.50
N SER A 319 3.57 -1.71 -0.80
CA SER A 319 4.56 -0.99 0.00
C SER A 319 4.69 0.48 -0.32
N GLU A 320 4.09 0.92 -1.46
CA GLU A 320 4.21 2.30 -1.89
C GLU A 320 3.15 2.70 -2.91
N TRP A 321 2.45 3.80 -2.63
CA TRP A 321 1.60 4.47 -3.59
C TRP A 321 1.28 5.92 -3.17
N CYS A 322 1.30 6.83 -4.14
CA CYS A 322 0.66 8.14 -4.10
C CYS A 322 0.01 8.44 -5.45
N GLU A 323 -0.82 9.46 -5.52
CA GLU A 323 -1.47 9.85 -6.78
C GLU A 323 -0.49 10.52 -7.73
N LEU A 324 -0.24 9.91 -8.90
CA LEU A 324 0.59 10.42 -9.98
C LEU A 324 -0.18 10.43 -11.32
N PRO A 325 0.19 11.27 -12.31
CA PRO A 325 1.24 12.31 -12.25
C PRO A 325 0.73 13.67 -11.74
N ASN A 326 -0.59 13.89 -11.63
CA ASN A 326 -1.20 15.17 -11.31
C ASN A 326 -2.13 15.02 -10.11
N SER A 327 -1.55 15.07 -8.91
CA SER A 327 -2.35 15.02 -7.68
C SER A 327 -3.39 16.15 -7.64
N HIS A 328 -4.55 15.84 -7.06
CA HIS A 328 -5.62 16.81 -6.78
C HIS A 328 -5.22 17.78 -5.68
N GLU A 329 -6.00 18.87 -5.53
CA GLU A 329 -5.88 19.70 -4.35
C GLU A 329 -6.07 18.85 -3.09
N ILE A 330 -5.36 19.19 -2.01
CA ILE A 330 -5.29 18.36 -0.81
C ILE A 330 -6.65 18.14 -0.14
N ASN A 331 -7.56 19.13 -0.25
CA ASN A 331 -8.90 19.08 0.30
C ASN A 331 -9.97 18.64 -0.71
N ASP A 332 -9.59 18.27 -1.92
CA ASP A 332 -10.54 17.72 -2.90
C ASP A 332 -10.94 16.31 -2.48
N ILE A 333 -12.25 16.05 -2.42
CA ILE A 333 -12.78 14.73 -2.10
C ILE A 333 -12.32 13.65 -3.08
N GLU A 334 -12.08 14.02 -4.34
CA GLU A 334 -11.59 13.09 -5.35
C GLU A 334 -10.23 12.52 -4.98
N ALA A 335 -9.34 13.32 -4.37
CA ALA A 335 -8.07 12.84 -3.82
C ALA A 335 -8.24 11.71 -2.80
N GLY A 336 -9.20 11.88 -1.88
CA GLY A 336 -9.54 10.85 -0.89
C GLY A 336 -10.18 9.61 -1.52
N LEU A 337 -11.08 9.81 -2.48
CA LEU A 337 -11.78 8.72 -3.18
C LEU A 337 -10.82 7.84 -3.98
N ILE A 338 -9.86 8.44 -4.69
CA ILE A 338 -8.84 7.70 -5.45
C ILE A 338 -7.99 6.86 -4.51
N MET A 339 -7.50 7.43 -3.40
CA MET A 339 -6.71 6.68 -2.41
C MET A 339 -7.52 5.54 -1.79
N ALA A 340 -8.75 5.81 -1.33
CA ALA A 340 -9.59 4.80 -0.72
C ALA A 340 -9.93 3.65 -1.68
N ARG A 341 -10.15 3.96 -2.97
CA ARG A 341 -10.35 2.96 -4.01
C ARG A 341 -9.09 2.11 -4.21
N THR A 342 -7.92 2.74 -4.31
CA THR A 342 -6.64 2.05 -4.49
C THR A 342 -6.38 1.09 -3.33
N ILE A 343 -6.57 1.53 -2.07
CA ILE A 343 -6.48 0.66 -0.88
C ILE A 343 -7.43 -0.54 -1.02
N SER A 344 -8.72 -0.28 -1.32
CA SER A 344 -9.71 -1.34 -1.44
C SER A 344 -9.36 -2.37 -2.53
N GLU A 345 -8.87 -1.91 -3.68
CA GLU A 345 -8.51 -2.77 -4.80
C GLU A 345 -7.24 -3.59 -4.52
N ASP A 346 -6.24 -2.99 -3.88
CA ASP A 346 -5.02 -3.72 -3.49
C ASP A 346 -5.33 -4.82 -2.48
N LEU A 347 -6.17 -4.55 -1.49
CA LEU A 347 -6.55 -5.57 -0.52
C LEU A 347 -7.48 -6.64 -1.13
N ALA A 348 -8.50 -6.23 -1.89
CA ALA A 348 -9.53 -7.15 -2.36
C ALA A 348 -9.19 -7.87 -3.68
N CYS A 349 -8.36 -7.29 -4.54
CA CYS A 349 -8.06 -7.85 -5.85
C CYS A 349 -6.67 -8.49 -5.92
N THR A 350 -5.64 -7.85 -5.36
CA THR A 350 -4.30 -8.46 -5.32
C THR A 350 -4.11 -9.39 -4.14
N GLY A 351 -4.88 -9.23 -3.06
CA GLY A 351 -4.73 -10.00 -1.83
C GLY A 351 -3.64 -9.44 -0.91
N ALA A 352 -3.31 -8.15 -1.00
CA ALA A 352 -2.29 -7.55 -0.14
C ALA A 352 -2.64 -7.68 1.34
N ASN A 353 -1.66 -8.01 2.17
CA ASN A 353 -1.78 -8.14 3.62
C ASN A 353 -1.57 -6.80 4.33
N SER A 354 -0.76 -5.91 3.75
CA SER A 354 -0.49 -4.58 4.27
C SER A 354 -0.52 -3.53 3.18
N TRP A 355 -0.75 -2.27 3.59
CA TRP A 355 -0.81 -1.14 2.66
C TRP A 355 -0.05 0.06 3.23
N THR A 356 0.90 0.57 2.46
CA THR A 356 1.79 1.68 2.85
C THR A 356 1.68 2.82 1.84
N SER A 357 1.33 4.02 2.32
CA SER A 357 1.34 5.24 1.53
C SER A 357 2.78 5.64 1.18
N TRP A 358 3.01 6.25 -0.01
CA TRP A 358 4.35 6.73 -0.36
C TRP A 358 4.87 7.69 0.69
N VAL A 359 4.15 8.80 0.96
CA VAL A 359 4.57 9.74 1.99
C VAL A 359 3.40 10.23 2.84
N ALA A 360 3.64 10.37 4.15
CA ALA A 360 2.67 10.99 5.04
C ALA A 360 2.58 12.49 4.81
N VAL A 361 3.72 13.16 4.67
CA VAL A 361 3.84 14.61 4.58
C VAL A 361 4.62 14.98 3.33
N ASN A 362 4.21 15.99 2.60
CA ASN A 362 4.98 16.55 1.50
C ASN A 362 4.84 18.07 1.43
N ASP A 363 5.81 18.72 0.79
CA ASP A 363 5.77 20.16 0.52
C ASP A 363 4.58 20.49 -0.41
N GLY A 364 3.70 21.34 0.08
CA GLY A 364 2.50 21.77 -0.66
C GLY A 364 1.23 21.86 0.18
N MET A 365 0.88 23.04 0.63
CA MET A 365 -0.31 23.31 1.46
C MET A 365 -1.63 23.24 0.70
N GLU A 366 -1.62 23.54 -0.60
CA GLU A 366 -2.84 23.57 -1.43
C GLU A 366 -2.94 22.31 -2.30
N LYS A 367 -1.82 21.83 -2.82
CA LYS A 367 -1.74 20.68 -3.71
C LYS A 367 -0.59 19.79 -3.29
N SER A 368 -0.91 18.56 -2.95
CA SER A 368 0.05 17.56 -2.46
C SER A 368 -0.44 16.17 -2.82
N ASP A 369 0.47 15.25 -3.05
CA ASP A 369 0.23 13.81 -3.19
C ASP A 369 0.20 13.07 -1.86
N ALA A 370 0.58 13.75 -0.75
CA ALA A 370 0.61 13.22 0.60
C ALA A 370 -0.74 13.28 1.32
N MET A 371 -0.80 12.67 2.48
CA MET A 371 -1.93 12.75 3.42
C MET A 371 -1.98 14.11 4.14
N ILE A 372 -0.81 14.69 4.40
CA ILE A 372 -0.62 15.98 5.09
C ILE A 372 0.21 16.87 4.17
N GLY A 373 -0.32 18.02 3.81
CA GLY A 373 0.43 19.07 3.12
C GLY A 373 1.13 19.97 4.13
N ALA A 374 2.39 20.29 3.90
CA ALA A 374 3.16 21.15 4.79
C ALA A 374 3.85 22.26 4.00
N ASN A 375 4.33 23.28 4.70
CA ASN A 375 5.31 24.19 4.14
C ASN A 375 6.73 23.59 4.22
N SER A 376 7.72 24.27 3.64
CA SER A 376 9.06 23.72 3.44
C SER A 376 9.81 23.29 4.71
N ASP A 377 9.44 23.78 5.89
CA ASP A 377 10.04 23.46 7.20
C ASP A 377 9.07 22.75 8.15
N CYS A 378 7.90 22.33 7.67
CA CYS A 378 6.84 21.72 8.46
C CYS A 378 6.35 22.55 9.66
N SER A 379 6.56 23.87 9.67
CA SER A 379 6.05 24.76 10.72
C SER A 379 4.55 25.06 10.55
N GLU A 380 4.01 24.84 9.34
CA GLU A 380 2.57 24.89 9.03
C GLU A 380 2.19 23.65 8.24
N TYR A 381 1.02 23.09 8.51
CA TYR A 381 0.50 21.92 7.81
C TYR A 381 -1.03 21.93 7.72
N VAL A 382 -1.57 21.10 6.83
CA VAL A 382 -3.01 20.88 6.62
C VAL A 382 -3.27 19.38 6.39
N LEU A 383 -4.31 18.85 7.03
CA LEU A 383 -4.79 17.49 6.80
C LEU A 383 -5.61 17.44 5.51
N GLY A 384 -5.24 16.55 4.60
CA GLY A 384 -5.94 16.35 3.35
C GLY A 384 -7.04 15.29 3.42
N LYS A 385 -7.85 15.19 2.37
CA LYS A 385 -8.86 14.13 2.24
C LYS A 385 -8.23 12.73 2.19
N ARG A 386 -6.97 12.60 1.76
CA ARG A 386 -6.20 11.34 1.81
C ARG A 386 -5.92 10.89 3.25
N TYR A 387 -5.71 11.82 4.19
CA TYR A 387 -5.57 11.48 5.61
C TYR A 387 -6.82 10.77 6.12
N TYR A 388 -7.99 11.33 5.81
CA TYR A 388 -9.26 10.73 6.22
C TYR A 388 -9.59 9.47 5.44
N ALA A 389 -9.15 9.35 4.19
CA ALA A 389 -9.25 8.11 3.42
C ALA A 389 -8.48 6.96 4.10
N MET A 390 -7.23 7.20 4.52
CA MET A 390 -6.46 6.24 5.31
C MET A 390 -7.16 5.91 6.63
N ALA A 391 -7.69 6.91 7.33
CA ALA A 391 -8.39 6.72 8.60
C ALA A 391 -9.63 5.82 8.50
N HIS A 392 -10.34 5.81 7.35
CA HIS A 392 -11.44 4.89 7.09
C HIS A 392 -11.03 3.41 7.12
N TYR A 393 -9.76 3.12 6.93
CA TYR A 393 -9.19 1.77 7.03
C TYR A 393 -8.45 1.59 8.35
N SER A 394 -7.40 2.35 8.59
CA SER A 394 -6.47 2.09 9.70
C SER A 394 -7.08 2.20 11.08
N GLN A 395 -8.05 3.12 11.30
CA GLN A 395 -8.71 3.27 12.60
C GLN A 395 -9.80 2.22 12.88
N PHE A 396 -10.35 1.58 11.84
CA PHE A 396 -11.48 0.65 11.99
C PHE A 396 -11.13 -0.79 11.69
N ILE A 397 -10.00 -1.05 11.04
CA ILE A 397 -9.54 -2.38 10.65
C ILE A 397 -8.19 -2.64 11.33
N PRO A 398 -8.20 -3.07 12.60
CA PRO A 398 -6.98 -3.35 13.34
C PRO A 398 -6.20 -4.51 12.71
N VAL A 399 -4.89 -4.54 12.96
CA VAL A 399 -4.03 -5.68 12.61
C VAL A 399 -4.61 -6.97 13.16
N GLY A 400 -4.52 -8.06 12.38
CA GLY A 400 -5.18 -9.33 12.68
C GLY A 400 -6.63 -9.44 12.19
N SER A 401 -7.17 -8.38 11.55
CA SER A 401 -8.44 -8.47 10.82
C SER A 401 -8.28 -9.29 9.55
N HIS A 402 -9.34 -9.95 9.13
CA HIS A 402 -9.34 -10.69 7.87
C HIS A 402 -10.31 -10.06 6.87
N LEU A 403 -9.89 -9.95 5.61
CA LEU A 403 -10.83 -9.68 4.52
C LEU A 403 -11.86 -10.81 4.47
N VAL A 404 -13.11 -10.47 4.20
CA VAL A 404 -14.21 -11.42 4.00
C VAL A 404 -14.95 -11.10 2.71
N ASP A 405 -15.40 -12.14 2.02
CA ASP A 405 -16.18 -11.96 0.80
C ASP A 405 -17.42 -11.10 1.03
N SER A 406 -17.70 -10.26 0.10
CA SER A 406 -18.96 -9.53 0.05
C SER A 406 -19.54 -9.52 -1.35
N ASP A 407 -20.83 -9.84 -1.41
CA ASP A 407 -21.61 -9.63 -2.64
C ASP A 407 -22.15 -8.20 -2.64
N MET A 408 -21.51 -7.32 -3.36
CA MET A 408 -22.15 -6.12 -3.83
C MET A 408 -22.40 -6.30 -5.33
N THR A 409 -23.67 -6.24 -5.70
CA THR A 409 -23.98 -6.06 -7.11
C THR A 409 -23.59 -4.62 -7.46
N VAL A 410 -22.41 -4.44 -8.02
CA VAL A 410 -22.01 -3.17 -8.61
C VAL A 410 -22.96 -2.94 -9.80
N ALA A 411 -23.94 -2.05 -9.61
CA ALA A 411 -24.81 -1.66 -10.71
C ALA A 411 -24.03 -0.66 -11.56
N ASP A 412 -23.81 -1.07 -12.81
CA ASP A 412 -23.39 -0.20 -13.90
C ASP A 412 -21.98 0.42 -13.79
N ILE A 413 -20.95 -0.43 -13.83
CA ILE A 413 -19.64 0.02 -14.31
C ILE A 413 -19.82 0.35 -15.80
N LYS A 414 -20.06 1.61 -16.11
CA LYS A 414 -19.88 2.10 -17.46
C LYS A 414 -18.44 2.51 -17.58
N ALA A 415 -17.64 1.69 -18.23
CA ALA A 415 -16.34 2.12 -18.72
C ALA A 415 -16.60 3.24 -19.73
N GLU A 416 -16.37 4.47 -19.36
CA GLU A 416 -16.33 5.59 -20.29
C GLU A 416 -14.89 5.90 -20.65
N LYS A 417 -14.61 5.79 -21.93
CA LYS A 417 -13.53 6.36 -22.71
C LYS A 417 -12.10 6.22 -22.16
N VAL A 418 -11.30 5.49 -22.94
CA VAL A 418 -9.82 5.53 -22.93
C VAL A 418 -9.32 6.97 -22.94
N TRP A 419 -8.64 7.39 -21.90
CA TRP A 419 -8.04 8.72 -21.80
C TRP A 419 -6.61 8.76 -22.30
N TRP A 420 -5.88 7.66 -22.10
CA TRP A 420 -4.56 7.46 -22.66
C TRP A 420 -4.31 5.96 -22.80
N LYS A 421 -3.33 5.66 -23.61
CA LYS A 421 -2.79 4.31 -23.72
C LYS A 421 -1.50 4.26 -22.94
N GLN A 422 -1.35 3.25 -22.12
CA GLN A 422 -0.13 2.95 -21.43
C GLN A 422 0.55 1.79 -22.17
N GLU A 423 1.80 1.98 -22.50
CA GLU A 423 2.63 0.93 -23.07
C GLU A 423 3.37 0.23 -21.91
N ILE A 424 3.14 -1.07 -21.76
CA ILE A 424 3.86 -1.93 -20.84
C ILE A 424 4.35 -3.10 -21.72
N ASP A 425 5.67 -3.31 -21.79
CA ASP A 425 6.30 -4.38 -22.54
C ASP A 425 5.85 -4.49 -24.02
N ASP A 426 5.88 -3.37 -24.73
CA ASP A 426 5.44 -3.25 -26.14
C ASP A 426 3.93 -3.51 -26.37
N GLU A 427 3.12 -3.70 -25.31
CA GLU A 427 1.67 -3.80 -25.40
C GLU A 427 0.96 -2.53 -24.92
N GLU A 428 0.02 -2.03 -25.73
CA GLU A 428 -0.81 -0.87 -25.37
C GLU A 428 -1.99 -1.31 -24.50
N TYR A 429 -2.05 -0.78 -23.27
CA TYR A 429 -3.20 -0.95 -22.36
C TYR A 429 -4.06 0.31 -22.37
N ASP A 430 -5.37 0.09 -22.48
CA ASP A 430 -6.35 1.15 -22.36
C ASP A 430 -6.57 1.51 -20.89
N VAL A 431 -6.28 2.75 -20.50
CA VAL A 431 -6.63 3.27 -19.17
C VAL A 431 -8.05 3.81 -19.21
N TYR A 432 -8.92 3.28 -18.37
CA TYR A 432 -10.33 3.63 -18.31
C TYR A 432 -10.61 4.55 -17.13
N VAL A 433 -11.36 5.63 -17.35
CA VAL A 433 -12.01 6.36 -16.27
C VAL A 433 -13.38 5.71 -16.02
N VAL A 434 -13.62 5.31 -14.80
CA VAL A 434 -14.87 4.65 -14.40
C VAL A 434 -15.78 5.69 -13.75
N ASP A 435 -16.81 6.14 -14.47
CA ASP A 435 -17.88 6.94 -13.88
C ASP A 435 -18.85 6.07 -13.09
N ASN A 436 -19.31 6.58 -11.95
CA ASN A 436 -20.24 5.91 -11.02
C ASN A 436 -19.73 4.62 -10.36
N TYR A 437 -18.44 4.55 -10.11
CA TYR A 437 -17.83 3.45 -9.38
C TYR A 437 -18.29 3.42 -7.91
N THR A 438 -18.65 2.24 -7.42
CA THR A 438 -18.88 2.01 -6.00
C THR A 438 -18.19 0.71 -5.63
N ASN A 439 -17.20 0.79 -4.76
CA ASN A 439 -16.46 -0.35 -4.27
C ASN A 439 -16.82 -0.62 -2.80
N VAL A 440 -16.80 -1.88 -2.40
CA VAL A 440 -16.99 -2.30 -1.01
C VAL A 440 -15.97 -3.37 -0.67
N SER A 441 -15.23 -3.14 0.39
CA SER A 441 -14.42 -4.15 1.05
C SER A 441 -14.95 -4.41 2.47
N CYS A 442 -14.98 -5.67 2.87
CA CYS A 442 -15.52 -6.06 4.17
C CYS A 442 -14.47 -6.84 4.96
N TYR A 443 -14.43 -6.60 6.26
CA TYR A 443 -13.44 -7.16 7.15
C TYR A 443 -14.10 -7.72 8.40
N LYS A 444 -13.50 -8.76 8.96
CA LYS A 444 -13.82 -9.30 10.27
C LYS A 444 -12.67 -9.00 11.21
N THR A 445 -12.94 -8.29 12.29
CA THR A 445 -11.92 -7.94 13.28
C THR A 445 -11.56 -9.12 14.19
N PRO A 446 -10.41 -9.08 14.90
CA PRO A 446 -10.04 -10.10 15.88
C PRO A 446 -11.09 -10.29 16.98
N GLU A 447 -11.81 -9.24 17.34
CA GLU A 447 -12.91 -9.26 18.35
C GLU A 447 -14.16 -9.93 17.79
N GLY A 448 -14.26 -10.15 16.48
CA GLY A 448 -15.37 -10.79 15.79
C GLY A 448 -16.45 -9.83 15.33
N ASP A 449 -16.19 -8.55 15.36
CA ASP A 449 -16.98 -7.51 14.72
C ASP A 449 -16.72 -7.46 13.22
N TYR A 450 -17.53 -6.69 12.48
CA TYR A 450 -17.36 -6.54 11.04
C TYR A 450 -17.27 -5.07 10.66
N VAL A 451 -16.45 -4.79 9.69
CA VAL A 451 -16.29 -3.46 9.11
C VAL A 451 -16.54 -3.55 7.60
N ALA A 452 -17.31 -2.61 7.06
CA ALA A 452 -17.46 -2.45 5.63
C ALA A 452 -17.03 -1.04 5.24
N VAL A 453 -16.06 -0.92 4.33
CA VAL A 453 -15.65 0.35 3.75
C VAL A 453 -16.25 0.45 2.35
N ILE A 454 -16.98 1.53 2.10
CA ILE A 454 -17.69 1.79 0.84
C ILE A 454 -17.13 3.06 0.22
N VAL A 455 -16.52 2.93 -0.94
CA VAL A 455 -16.03 4.06 -1.75
C VAL A 455 -17.05 4.31 -2.86
N ASN A 456 -17.73 5.43 -2.83
CA ASN A 456 -18.77 5.77 -3.79
C ASN A 456 -18.37 6.97 -4.65
N GLN A 457 -17.88 6.71 -5.85
CA GLN A 457 -17.62 7.73 -6.88
C GLN A 457 -18.85 7.86 -7.78
N GLY A 458 -19.98 8.31 -7.24
CA GLY A 458 -21.23 8.43 -7.98
C GLY A 458 -22.35 8.97 -7.11
N GLY A 459 -23.57 8.99 -7.62
CA GLY A 459 -24.74 9.53 -6.95
C GLY A 459 -25.10 8.81 -5.64
N GLU A 460 -25.97 9.46 -4.86
CA GLU A 460 -26.51 8.91 -3.60
C GLU A 460 -27.12 7.53 -3.77
N LYS A 461 -26.86 6.62 -2.83
CA LYS A 461 -27.39 5.25 -2.80
C LYS A 461 -27.96 4.88 -1.43
N LYS A 462 -29.06 4.11 -1.43
CA LYS A 462 -29.58 3.45 -0.22
C LYS A 462 -29.10 2.02 -0.16
N VAL A 463 -28.38 1.68 0.91
CA VAL A 463 -27.74 0.38 1.07
C VAL A 463 -28.23 -0.30 2.34
N GLY A 464 -28.53 -1.59 2.26
CA GLY A 464 -28.86 -2.44 3.39
C GLY A 464 -27.84 -3.56 3.55
N PHE A 465 -27.81 -4.19 4.74
CA PHE A 465 -26.85 -5.25 5.07
C PHE A 465 -27.55 -6.48 5.66
N ASN A 466 -26.90 -7.65 5.57
CA ASN A 466 -27.39 -8.90 6.16
C ASN A 466 -26.94 -9.06 7.65
N MET A 467 -26.94 -7.96 8.43
CA MET A 467 -26.34 -7.88 9.77
C MET A 467 -27.38 -7.76 10.90
N LEU A 468 -28.37 -8.67 10.92
CA LEU A 468 -29.53 -8.63 11.81
C LEU A 468 -29.19 -8.62 13.32
N ALA A 469 -28.08 -9.25 13.75
CA ALA A 469 -27.69 -9.40 15.16
C ALA A 469 -26.62 -8.38 15.59
N TYR A 470 -26.49 -7.27 14.86
CA TYR A 470 -25.45 -6.26 15.10
C TYR A 470 -26.07 -4.87 15.29
N ASN A 471 -25.41 -4.04 16.11
CA ASN A 471 -25.55 -2.59 16.03
C ASN A 471 -24.67 -2.09 14.89
N MET A 472 -24.92 -0.88 14.44
CA MET A 472 -24.22 -0.27 13.32
C MET A 472 -23.87 1.16 13.66
N SER A 473 -22.61 1.54 13.43
CA SER A 473 -22.12 2.92 13.46
C SER A 473 -21.57 3.26 12.09
N VAL A 474 -21.90 4.45 11.57
CA VAL A 474 -21.55 4.89 10.21
C VAL A 474 -20.70 6.15 10.29
N TYR A 475 -19.57 6.13 9.63
CA TYR A 475 -18.62 7.25 9.53
C TYR A 475 -18.47 7.64 8.07
N THR A 476 -18.46 8.94 7.80
CA THR A 476 -18.47 9.45 6.41
C THR A 476 -17.42 10.54 6.23
N THR A 477 -16.75 10.48 5.10
CA THR A 477 -15.95 11.57 4.53
C THR A 477 -16.50 11.90 3.15
N ASP A 478 -16.81 13.18 2.93
CA ASP A 478 -17.23 13.75 1.66
C ASP A 478 -16.61 15.15 1.45
N SER A 479 -17.18 16.00 0.59
CA SER A 479 -16.68 17.39 0.40
C SER A 479 -16.71 18.20 1.69
N ASP A 480 -17.71 17.99 2.55
CA ASP A 480 -18.03 18.82 3.71
C ASP A 480 -17.67 18.17 5.04
N SER A 481 -17.57 16.83 5.07
CA SER A 481 -17.34 16.00 6.27
C SER A 481 -15.98 15.31 6.22
N ASN A 482 -15.40 15.08 7.40
CA ASN A 482 -14.13 14.39 7.59
C ASN A 482 -14.27 13.33 8.68
N LEU A 483 -14.53 12.08 8.29
CA LEU A 483 -14.68 10.92 9.19
C LEU A 483 -15.75 11.15 10.29
N GLU A 484 -16.80 11.86 9.97
CA GLU A 484 -17.88 12.16 10.93
C GLU A 484 -18.77 10.96 11.17
N ASN A 485 -19.16 10.69 12.45
CA ASN A 485 -20.20 9.72 12.76
C ASN A 485 -21.55 10.28 12.33
N THR A 486 -22.07 9.78 11.20
CA THR A 486 -23.31 10.28 10.58
C THR A 486 -24.55 9.50 10.95
N TYR A 487 -24.41 8.27 11.46
CA TYR A 487 -25.55 7.45 11.83
C TYR A 487 -25.18 6.35 12.84
N ASN A 488 -26.10 6.09 13.77
CA ASN A 488 -26.03 4.94 14.66
C ASN A 488 -27.40 4.23 14.68
N GLY A 489 -27.41 2.92 14.47
CA GLY A 489 -28.65 2.14 14.35
C GLY A 489 -28.47 0.64 14.44
N LYS A 490 -29.34 -0.10 13.79
CA LYS A 490 -29.31 -1.57 13.74
C LYS A 490 -28.80 -2.05 12.40
N GLY A 491 -27.99 -3.10 12.38
CA GLY A 491 -27.37 -3.65 11.19
C GLY A 491 -28.32 -4.16 10.08
N TYR A 492 -29.63 -4.19 10.33
CA TYR A 492 -30.65 -4.48 9.34
C TYR A 492 -31.30 -3.23 8.73
N GLU A 493 -30.99 -2.04 9.26
CA GLU A 493 -31.53 -0.80 8.73
C GLU A 493 -30.77 -0.37 7.49
N LYS A 494 -31.47 0.30 6.59
CA LYS A 494 -30.84 0.85 5.38
C LYS A 494 -30.25 2.22 5.72
N ILE A 495 -29.04 2.45 5.24
CA ILE A 495 -28.37 3.74 5.32
C ILE A 495 -28.32 4.40 3.95
N THR A 496 -28.09 5.70 3.93
CA THR A 496 -27.82 6.47 2.73
C THR A 496 -26.31 6.66 2.61
N ILE A 497 -25.75 6.24 1.49
CA ILE A 497 -24.37 6.53 1.10
C ILE A 497 -24.40 7.78 0.23
N GLY A 498 -23.68 8.81 0.65
CA GLY A 498 -23.64 10.09 -0.06
C GLY A 498 -23.02 9.99 -1.46
N GLU A 499 -23.32 10.99 -2.28
CA GLU A 499 -22.61 11.17 -3.55
C GLU A 499 -21.14 11.50 -3.26
N ASN A 500 -20.21 10.93 -4.03
CA ASN A 500 -18.77 11.12 -3.90
C ASN A 500 -18.31 11.08 -2.44
N SER A 501 -18.45 9.91 -1.80
CA SER A 501 -18.15 9.75 -0.38
C SER A 501 -17.41 8.45 -0.07
N ILE A 502 -16.64 8.47 1.01
CA ILE A 502 -16.09 7.28 1.67
C ILE A 502 -16.92 7.03 2.92
N THR A 503 -17.45 5.84 3.07
CA THR A 503 -18.30 5.47 4.21
C THR A 503 -17.79 4.20 4.85
N THR A 504 -17.43 4.27 6.13
CA THR A 504 -17.13 3.08 6.95
C THR A 504 -18.32 2.75 7.83
N VAL A 505 -18.72 1.49 7.79
CA VAL A 505 -19.80 0.93 8.61
C VAL A 505 -19.22 -0.11 9.55
N VAL A 506 -19.28 0.16 10.85
CA VAL A 506 -18.83 -0.76 11.88
C VAL A 506 -20.05 -1.51 12.43
N PHE A 507 -19.95 -2.83 12.47
CA PHE A 507 -21.00 -3.72 12.99
C PHE A 507 -20.50 -4.40 14.25
N GLU A 508 -20.99 -3.95 15.40
CA GLU A 508 -20.68 -4.51 16.71
C GLU A 508 -21.74 -5.54 17.12
N ARG A 509 -21.33 -6.67 17.67
CA ARG A 509 -22.24 -7.72 18.10
C ARG A 509 -23.15 -7.24 19.25
N MET A 510 -24.44 -7.53 19.17
CA MET A 510 -25.39 -7.11 20.21
C MET A 510 -25.29 -7.95 21.49
N PHE A 511 -24.73 -9.18 21.48
CA PHE A 511 -24.65 -10.11 22.59
C PHE A 511 -23.37 -10.96 22.53
#